data_41459b06909d58280d648f853f329b11
#
_entry.id   41459b06909d58280d648f853f329b11
#
_cell.length_a   1.000
_cell.length_b   1.000
_cell.length_c   1.000
_cell.angle_alpha   90.00
_cell.angle_beta   90.00
_cell.angle_gamma   90.00
#
_symmetry.space_group_name_H-M   'P 1'
#
loop_
_entity.id
_entity.type
_entity.pdbx_description
1 polymer ?
#
loop_
_entity_poly.entity_id
_entity_poly.type
_entity_poly.pdbx_seq_one_letter_code
_entity_poly.pdbx_strand_id
1 'polypeptide(L)'
;GFFPGQALALVGEKHAAKSLTQAIITELLGGRCARPYQAMLGNTAFNADWFEAEHLCIEDEAPRTELRTRRKLGVGIKMATANGGQRCRGMYKDAIELNPFWRLSMSLNDDAEHLMVLPPLDESLSDKIMLLKCRKHPMPMPTGTPAEKKVFWDALMLELPAFIHHLLDEWSVPDAIREDRFGVRYYHHPAILEAMSAQSPEQRLLDLIDMEVFRSDAPGPETMRAIDVEKKLTRWDS
;
A
#
# COMPACT_ATOMS: atom_id res chain seq x y z
N GLY A 1 -6.02 -0.21 25.17
CA GLY A 1 -6.98 0.01 24.07
C GLY A 1 -6.32 -0.23 22.74
N PHE A 2 -7.05 -0.75 21.77
CA PHE A 2 -6.51 -0.90 20.41
C PHE A 2 -6.50 0.49 19.76
N PHE A 3 -5.31 0.93 19.37
CA PHE A 3 -5.17 2.12 18.54
C PHE A 3 -5.34 1.72 17.08
N PRO A 4 -6.02 2.54 16.27
CA PRO A 4 -6.03 2.35 14.84
C PRO A 4 -4.58 2.36 14.32
N GLY A 5 -4.30 1.61 13.26
CA GLY A 5 -2.96 1.53 12.68
C GLY A 5 -2.99 1.85 11.20
N GLN A 6 -2.03 2.62 10.75
CA GLN A 6 -1.84 2.91 9.33
C GLN A 6 -1.55 1.62 8.54
N ALA A 7 -2.00 1.56 7.30
CA ALA A 7 -1.59 0.53 6.36
C ALA A 7 -0.14 0.79 5.94
N LEU A 8 0.69 -0.24 5.98
CA LEU A 8 2.09 -0.15 5.57
C LEU A 8 2.24 -0.65 4.14
N ALA A 9 2.63 0.22 3.22
CA ALA A 9 2.97 -0.15 1.85
C ALA A 9 4.50 -0.18 1.67
N LEU A 10 5.02 -1.37 1.42
CA LEU A 10 6.42 -1.66 1.13
C LEU A 10 6.60 -1.71 -0.39
N VAL A 11 7.24 -0.69 -0.94
CA VAL A 11 7.43 -0.52 -2.38
C VAL A 11 8.91 -0.64 -2.72
N GLY A 12 9.27 -1.44 -3.70
CA GLY A 12 10.65 -1.58 -4.13
C GLY A 12 10.85 -2.66 -5.18
N GLU A 13 12.04 -2.72 -5.74
CA GLU A 13 12.38 -3.72 -6.75
C GLU A 13 12.23 -5.16 -6.27
N LYS A 14 12.20 -6.09 -7.20
CA LYS A 14 12.19 -7.52 -6.89
C LYS A 14 13.42 -7.89 -6.03
N HIS A 15 13.21 -8.74 -5.03
CA HIS A 15 14.22 -9.13 -4.04
C HIS A 15 14.67 -8.05 -3.05
N ALA A 16 13.88 -6.99 -2.85
CA ALA A 16 14.10 -5.99 -1.80
C ALA A 16 13.52 -6.40 -0.43
N ALA A 17 13.42 -7.69 -0.15
CA ALA A 17 12.97 -8.28 1.12
C ALA A 17 11.56 -7.85 1.62
N LYS A 18 10.70 -7.32 0.74
CA LYS A 18 9.33 -6.86 1.10
C LYS A 18 8.50 -7.96 1.76
N SER A 19 8.39 -9.12 1.10
CA SER A 19 7.63 -10.27 1.63
C SER A 19 8.25 -10.87 2.89
N LEU A 20 9.58 -10.82 3.02
CA LEU A 20 10.26 -11.19 4.26
C LEU A 20 9.85 -10.27 5.42
N THR A 21 9.82 -8.95 5.18
CA THR A 21 9.37 -7.98 6.17
C THR A 21 7.91 -8.23 6.57
N GLN A 22 7.02 -8.53 5.62
CA GLN A 22 5.64 -8.90 5.94
C GLN A 22 5.56 -10.18 6.78
N ALA A 23 6.37 -11.19 6.46
CA ALA A 23 6.42 -12.43 7.24
C ALA A 23 6.88 -12.18 8.69
N ILE A 24 7.91 -11.36 8.89
CA ILE A 24 8.37 -10.95 10.23
C ILE A 24 7.26 -10.20 10.98
N ILE A 25 6.57 -9.27 10.34
CA ILE A 25 5.43 -8.56 10.94
C ILE A 25 4.32 -9.55 11.34
N THR A 26 4.04 -10.55 10.50
CA THR A 26 3.08 -11.61 10.84
C THR A 26 3.45 -12.32 12.12
N GLU A 27 4.70 -12.76 12.26
CA GLU A 27 5.18 -13.45 13.48
C GLU A 27 5.15 -12.52 14.72
N LEU A 28 5.55 -11.24 14.56
CA LEU A 28 5.44 -10.23 15.63
C LEU A 28 4.02 -10.04 16.15
N LEU A 29 3.02 -10.21 15.28
CA LEU A 29 1.61 -10.04 15.61
C LEU A 29 0.90 -11.32 16.05
N GLY A 30 1.59 -12.47 16.12
CA GLY A 30 1.01 -13.72 16.60
C GLY A 30 0.94 -14.85 15.56
N GLY A 31 1.52 -14.67 14.38
CA GLY A 31 1.71 -15.71 13.36
C GLY A 31 0.51 -15.94 12.42
N ARG A 32 -0.57 -15.16 12.54
CA ARG A 32 -1.78 -15.36 11.73
C ARG A 32 -1.96 -14.24 10.71
N CYS A 33 -2.12 -14.63 9.44
CA CYS A 33 -2.26 -13.71 8.31
C CYS A 33 -3.49 -14.07 7.46
N ALA A 34 -4.21 -13.03 7.00
CA ALA A 34 -5.29 -13.16 6.02
C ALA A 34 -5.01 -12.32 4.76
N ARG A 35 -5.67 -12.68 3.66
CA ARG A 35 -5.51 -12.05 2.34
C ARG A 35 -6.76 -11.21 2.01
N PRO A 36 -6.78 -9.91 2.37
CA PRO A 36 -8.02 -9.12 2.32
C PRO A 36 -8.38 -8.57 0.93
N TYR A 37 -7.48 -8.62 -0.04
CA TYR A 37 -7.59 -7.87 -1.30
C TYR A 37 -8.92 -8.10 -2.04
N GLN A 38 -9.32 -9.35 -2.24
CA GLN A 38 -10.54 -9.67 -2.98
C GLN A 38 -11.81 -9.18 -2.26
N ALA A 39 -11.83 -9.26 -0.93
CA ALA A 39 -12.94 -8.75 -0.13
C ALA A 39 -12.98 -7.21 -0.14
N MET A 40 -11.82 -6.54 -0.08
CA MET A 40 -11.73 -5.08 -0.18
C MET A 40 -12.21 -4.54 -1.52
N LEU A 41 -12.01 -5.29 -2.60
CA LEU A 41 -12.53 -4.94 -3.93
C LEU A 41 -14.03 -5.22 -4.10
N GLY A 42 -14.64 -5.94 -3.14
CA GLY A 42 -16.02 -6.38 -3.23
C GLY A 42 -16.26 -7.56 -4.20
N ASN A 43 -15.19 -8.29 -4.54
CA ASN A 43 -15.28 -9.50 -5.38
C ASN A 43 -15.82 -10.71 -4.60
N THR A 44 -15.79 -10.65 -3.29
CA THR A 44 -16.41 -11.61 -2.38
C THR A 44 -17.06 -10.87 -1.21
N ALA A 45 -18.16 -11.41 -0.73
CA ALA A 45 -18.82 -10.92 0.50
C ALA A 45 -18.30 -11.64 1.75
N PHE A 46 -17.43 -12.64 1.58
CA PHE A 46 -16.89 -13.45 2.67
C PHE A 46 -15.50 -12.97 3.04
N ASN A 47 -15.31 -12.67 4.32
CA ASN A 47 -14.09 -12.19 4.93
C ASN A 47 -13.91 -12.77 6.34
N ALA A 48 -14.35 -14.02 6.52
CA ALA A 48 -14.28 -14.69 7.82
C ALA A 48 -12.84 -14.96 8.29
N ASP A 49 -11.91 -15.08 7.35
CA ASP A 49 -10.48 -15.21 7.63
C ASP A 49 -9.89 -14.01 8.38
N TRP A 50 -10.52 -12.84 8.29
CA TRP A 50 -10.09 -11.64 9.05
C TRP A 50 -10.32 -11.79 10.56
N PHE A 51 -11.27 -12.62 10.98
CA PHE A 51 -11.55 -12.85 12.42
C PHE A 51 -10.41 -13.57 13.13
N GLU A 52 -9.63 -14.33 12.38
CA GLU A 52 -8.63 -15.25 12.89
C GLU A 52 -7.20 -14.73 12.64
N ALA A 53 -7.06 -13.49 12.14
CA ALA A 53 -5.79 -12.93 11.74
C ALA A 53 -5.54 -11.57 12.37
N GLU A 54 -4.36 -11.36 12.90
CA GLU A 54 -3.85 -10.07 13.37
C GLU A 54 -3.15 -9.29 12.26
N HIS A 55 -2.77 -9.96 11.17
CA HIS A 55 -2.11 -9.35 10.03
C HIS A 55 -2.90 -9.58 8.74
N LEU A 56 -3.26 -8.50 8.07
CA LEU A 56 -3.85 -8.51 6.74
C LEU A 56 -2.75 -8.20 5.72
N CYS A 57 -2.49 -9.13 4.79
CA CYS A 57 -1.40 -9.03 3.83
C CYS A 57 -1.94 -8.92 2.40
N ILE A 58 -1.50 -7.89 1.67
CA ILE A 58 -1.69 -7.77 0.22
C ILE A 58 -0.32 -7.95 -0.43
N GLU A 59 -0.18 -8.93 -1.30
CA GLU A 59 1.08 -9.28 -1.98
C GLU A 59 0.83 -9.51 -3.45
N ASP A 60 1.75 -8.99 -4.29
CA ASP A 60 1.88 -9.26 -5.74
C ASP A 60 0.54 -9.35 -6.51
N GLU A 61 -0.40 -8.48 -6.15
CA GLU A 61 -1.69 -8.42 -6.84
C GLU A 61 -1.49 -7.89 -8.26
N ALA A 62 -2.23 -8.48 -9.19
CA ALA A 62 -2.19 -8.06 -10.58
C ALA A 62 -2.59 -6.58 -10.70
N PRO A 63 -1.82 -5.78 -11.46
CA PRO A 63 -2.10 -4.38 -11.65
C PRO A 63 -3.52 -4.18 -12.18
N ARG A 64 -4.28 -3.32 -11.50
CA ARG A 64 -5.61 -2.90 -11.95
C ARG A 64 -5.63 -1.40 -12.11
N THR A 65 -5.55 -0.96 -13.34
CA THR A 65 -5.44 0.45 -13.70
C THR A 65 -6.77 1.21 -13.59
N GLU A 66 -7.90 0.49 -13.49
CA GLU A 66 -9.21 1.11 -13.38
C GLU A 66 -9.34 1.93 -12.09
N LEU A 67 -9.56 3.22 -12.21
CA LEU A 67 -9.73 4.15 -11.11
C LEU A 67 -10.81 3.72 -10.12
N ARG A 68 -11.91 3.11 -10.61
CA ARG A 68 -13.00 2.59 -9.78
C ARG A 68 -12.52 1.48 -8.84
N THR A 69 -11.71 0.56 -9.34
CA THR A 69 -11.13 -0.55 -8.56
C THR A 69 -10.15 -0.04 -7.52
N ARG A 70 -9.29 0.90 -7.88
CA ARG A 70 -8.34 1.56 -6.97
C ARG A 70 -9.07 2.32 -5.85
N ARG A 71 -10.17 3.02 -6.16
CA ARG A 71 -11.01 3.69 -5.15
C ARG A 71 -11.68 2.70 -4.20
N LYS A 72 -12.14 1.53 -4.69
CA LYS A 72 -12.67 0.47 -3.82
C LYS A 72 -11.63 -0.03 -2.83
N LEU A 73 -10.39 -0.26 -3.28
CA LEU A 73 -9.29 -0.61 -2.39
C LEU A 73 -9.07 0.46 -1.32
N GLY A 74 -9.08 1.74 -1.69
CA GLY A 74 -8.98 2.87 -0.76
C GLY A 74 -10.07 2.85 0.32
N VAL A 75 -11.31 2.55 -0.05
CA VAL A 75 -12.40 2.36 0.92
C VAL A 75 -12.12 1.18 1.84
N GLY A 76 -11.67 0.04 1.29
CA GLY A 76 -11.31 -1.14 2.09
C GLY A 76 -10.18 -0.85 3.09
N ILE A 77 -9.15 -0.10 2.68
CA ILE A 77 -8.07 0.32 3.56
C ILE A 77 -8.60 1.22 4.69
N LYS A 78 -9.45 2.22 4.39
CA LYS A 78 -10.06 3.07 5.42
C LYS A 78 -10.85 2.24 6.44
N MET A 79 -11.63 1.28 5.98
CA MET A 79 -12.42 0.39 6.85
C MET A 79 -11.50 -0.47 7.73
N ALA A 80 -10.42 -1.01 7.17
CA ALA A 80 -9.51 -1.87 7.90
C ALA A 80 -8.61 -1.11 8.90
N THR A 81 -8.34 0.20 8.68
CA THR A 81 -7.36 0.95 9.48
C THR A 81 -7.96 1.93 10.47
N ALA A 82 -9.12 2.52 10.18
CA ALA A 82 -9.59 3.69 10.93
C ALA A 82 -11.06 3.66 11.33
N ASN A 83 -11.88 2.80 10.75
CA ASN A 83 -13.30 2.75 11.08
C ASN A 83 -13.56 1.93 12.34
N GLY A 84 -14.56 2.35 13.13
CA GLY A 84 -14.87 1.76 14.42
C GLY A 84 -15.44 0.35 14.35
N GLY A 85 -16.14 -0.03 13.30
CA GLY A 85 -16.74 -1.36 13.15
C GLY A 85 -16.51 -1.93 11.76
N GLN A 86 -16.18 -3.19 11.68
CA GLN A 86 -16.05 -3.95 10.44
C GLN A 86 -16.97 -5.16 10.47
N ARG A 87 -17.88 -5.20 9.49
CA ARG A 87 -18.76 -6.34 9.33
C ARG A 87 -18.02 -7.50 8.69
N CYS A 88 -17.97 -8.60 9.40
CA CYS A 88 -17.29 -9.81 8.99
C CYS A 88 -18.29 -10.95 8.80
N ARG A 89 -18.18 -11.70 7.70
CA ARG A 89 -19.13 -12.74 7.33
C ARG A 89 -18.44 -14.00 6.84
N GLY A 90 -18.76 -15.13 7.47
CA GLY A 90 -18.43 -16.47 6.97
C GLY A 90 -19.50 -17.01 6.02
N MET A 91 -19.13 -18.04 5.24
CA MET A 91 -20.10 -18.76 4.43
C MET A 91 -21.11 -19.48 5.35
N TYR A 92 -22.39 -19.32 5.05
CA TYR A 92 -23.51 -19.91 5.84
C TYR A 92 -23.55 -19.48 7.32
N LYS A 93 -22.95 -18.35 7.67
CA LYS A 93 -22.97 -17.78 9.02
C LYS A 93 -23.52 -16.36 9.00
N ASP A 94 -24.13 -15.96 10.11
CA ASP A 94 -24.51 -14.58 10.32
C ASP A 94 -23.27 -13.68 10.38
N ALA A 95 -23.44 -12.46 9.90
CA ALA A 95 -22.35 -11.48 9.99
C ALA A 95 -22.23 -10.99 11.43
N ILE A 96 -21.00 -10.86 11.90
CA ILE A 96 -20.69 -10.21 13.18
C ILE A 96 -19.95 -8.89 12.89
N GLU A 97 -20.02 -7.97 13.84
CA GLU A 97 -19.31 -6.71 13.78
C GLU A 97 -18.11 -6.77 14.72
N LEU A 98 -16.92 -6.43 14.21
CA LEU A 98 -15.67 -6.40 14.96
C LEU A 98 -15.04 -5.03 14.84
N ASN A 99 -14.44 -4.55 15.90
CA ASN A 99 -13.51 -3.43 15.82
C ASN A 99 -12.22 -3.92 15.18
N PRO A 100 -11.63 -3.17 14.23
CA PRO A 100 -10.34 -3.52 13.63
C PRO A 100 -9.27 -3.69 14.71
N PHE A 101 -8.71 -4.89 14.79
CA PHE A 101 -7.60 -5.23 15.71
C PHE A 101 -6.35 -5.66 14.95
N TRP A 102 -6.49 -5.90 13.66
CA TRP A 102 -5.42 -6.29 12.75
C TRP A 102 -4.56 -5.10 12.32
N ARG A 103 -3.44 -5.41 11.72
CA ARG A 103 -2.58 -4.48 10.98
C ARG A 103 -2.58 -4.86 9.50
N LEU A 104 -2.56 -3.86 8.63
CA LEU A 104 -2.56 -4.07 7.18
C LEU A 104 -1.20 -3.73 6.60
N SER A 105 -0.65 -4.64 5.80
CA SER A 105 0.52 -4.34 4.99
C SER A 105 0.32 -4.73 3.52
N MET A 106 1.03 -4.03 2.65
CA MET A 106 1.06 -4.28 1.21
C MET A 106 2.50 -4.37 0.74
N SER A 107 2.82 -5.34 -0.13
CA SER A 107 4.10 -5.39 -0.83
C SER A 107 3.87 -5.21 -2.33
N LEU A 108 4.58 -4.25 -2.93
CA LEU A 108 4.41 -3.84 -4.31
C LEU A 108 5.77 -3.69 -4.98
N ASN A 109 5.84 -4.02 -6.26
CA ASN A 109 7.00 -3.65 -7.08
C ASN A 109 6.96 -2.15 -7.38
N ASP A 110 8.13 -1.54 -7.59
CA ASP A 110 8.26 -0.09 -7.79
C ASP A 110 8.15 0.35 -9.25
N ASP A 111 7.80 -0.57 -10.15
CA ASP A 111 7.45 -0.20 -11.51
C ASP A 111 6.07 0.47 -11.57
N ALA A 112 5.92 1.34 -12.56
CA ALA A 112 4.75 2.20 -12.70
C ALA A 112 3.43 1.43 -12.75
N GLU A 113 3.41 0.25 -13.35
CA GLU A 113 2.22 -0.57 -13.51
C GLU A 113 1.76 -1.14 -12.17
N HIS A 114 2.67 -1.70 -11.36
CA HIS A 114 2.34 -2.24 -10.03
C HIS A 114 1.95 -1.15 -9.03
N LEU A 115 2.49 0.06 -9.16
CA LEU A 115 2.08 1.20 -8.33
C LEU A 115 0.62 1.61 -8.58
N MET A 116 0.04 1.27 -9.74
CA MET A 116 -1.37 1.51 -10.02
C MET A 116 -2.33 0.59 -9.23
N VAL A 117 -1.85 -0.33 -8.42
CA VAL A 117 -2.66 -1.03 -7.40
C VAL A 117 -3.03 -0.06 -6.27
N LEU A 118 -2.14 0.87 -5.92
CA LEU A 118 -2.40 1.84 -4.86
C LEU A 118 -3.57 2.76 -5.20
N PRO A 119 -4.45 3.03 -4.24
CA PRO A 119 -5.53 4.00 -4.43
C PRO A 119 -4.96 5.42 -4.57
N PRO A 120 -5.70 6.34 -5.20
CA PRO A 120 -5.37 7.75 -5.15
C PRO A 120 -5.30 8.22 -3.69
N LEU A 121 -4.24 8.94 -3.34
CA LEU A 121 -4.02 9.46 -1.99
C LEU A 121 -4.71 10.81 -1.83
N ASP A 122 -6.02 10.80 -1.67
CA ASP A 122 -6.78 11.99 -1.29
C ASP A 122 -6.60 12.33 0.21
N GLU A 123 -7.08 13.48 0.66
CA GLU A 123 -7.01 13.93 2.06
C GLU A 123 -7.59 12.89 3.04
N SER A 124 -8.57 12.11 2.61
CA SER A 124 -9.26 11.14 3.44
C SER A 124 -8.50 9.82 3.62
N LEU A 125 -7.45 9.59 2.81
CA LEU A 125 -6.68 8.35 2.78
C LEU A 125 -5.19 8.55 3.08
N SER A 126 -4.65 9.73 2.79
CA SER A 126 -3.22 10.03 2.89
C SER A 126 -2.64 9.74 4.29
N ASP A 127 -3.36 10.09 5.34
CA ASP A 127 -2.96 9.85 6.73
C ASP A 127 -3.06 8.38 7.18
N LYS A 128 -3.68 7.52 6.37
CA LYS A 128 -3.96 6.12 6.69
C LYS A 128 -3.03 5.12 6.03
N ILE A 129 -2.16 5.60 5.17
CA ILE A 129 -1.19 4.77 4.45
C ILE A 129 0.21 5.35 4.69
N MET A 130 1.15 4.48 5.00
CA MET A 130 2.57 4.79 5.05
C MET A 130 3.24 4.16 3.82
N LEU A 131 3.89 4.98 2.97
CA LEU A 131 4.60 4.50 1.77
C LEU A 131 6.10 4.49 2.02
N LEU A 132 6.67 3.31 2.18
CA LEU A 132 8.10 3.11 2.39
C LEU A 132 8.76 2.52 1.13
N LYS A 133 9.85 3.12 0.70
CA LYS A 133 10.67 2.59 -0.40
C LYS A 133 11.70 1.61 0.16
N CYS A 134 11.56 0.35 -0.22
CA CYS A 134 12.49 -0.72 0.11
C CYS A 134 13.64 -0.74 -0.90
N ARG A 135 14.85 -0.82 -0.39
CA ARG A 135 16.07 -0.97 -1.21
C ARG A 135 16.59 -2.39 -1.08
N LYS A 136 17.14 -2.89 -2.17
CA LYS A 136 17.84 -4.17 -2.15
C LYS A 136 19.11 -4.05 -1.31
N HIS A 137 19.28 -5.00 -0.42
CA HIS A 137 20.46 -5.09 0.44
C HIS A 137 21.00 -6.52 0.42
N PRO A 138 22.33 -6.73 0.49
CA PRO A 138 22.88 -8.05 0.66
C PRO A 138 22.31 -8.73 1.90
N MET A 139 21.93 -9.99 1.75
CA MET A 139 21.44 -10.78 2.89
C MET A 139 22.61 -11.10 3.85
N PRO A 140 22.40 -11.04 5.17
CA PRO A 140 23.45 -11.29 6.15
C PRO A 140 23.89 -12.77 6.18
N MET A 141 23.07 -13.66 5.62
CA MET A 141 23.31 -15.10 5.51
C MET A 141 22.93 -15.59 4.12
N PRO A 142 23.46 -16.74 3.65
CA PRO A 142 23.04 -17.36 2.38
C PRO A 142 21.53 -17.68 2.38
N THR A 143 20.85 -17.38 1.27
CA THR A 143 19.41 -17.63 1.05
C THR A 143 19.12 -18.13 -0.36
N GLY A 144 20.12 -18.71 -1.04
CA GLY A 144 19.98 -19.19 -2.43
C GLY A 144 19.16 -20.49 -2.54
N THR A 145 19.24 -21.34 -1.55
CA THR A 145 18.54 -22.63 -1.51
C THR A 145 17.42 -22.67 -0.47
N PRO A 146 16.41 -23.57 -0.60
CA PRO A 146 15.37 -23.73 0.42
C PRO A 146 15.92 -24.05 1.82
N ALA A 147 16.99 -24.84 1.90
CA ALA A 147 17.64 -25.18 3.16
C ALA A 147 18.28 -23.96 3.81
N GLU A 148 19.00 -23.15 3.06
CA GLU A 148 19.58 -21.88 3.55
C GLU A 148 18.51 -20.90 4.00
N LYS A 149 17.41 -20.75 3.25
CA LYS A 149 16.26 -19.92 3.64
C LYS A 149 15.67 -20.36 4.97
N LYS A 150 15.58 -21.70 5.20
CA LYS A 150 15.09 -22.23 6.46
C LYS A 150 16.03 -21.89 7.61
N VAL A 151 17.34 -22.09 7.44
CA VAL A 151 18.34 -21.74 8.47
C VAL A 151 18.28 -20.25 8.80
N PHE A 152 18.19 -19.39 7.80
CA PHE A 152 18.05 -17.95 7.99
C PHE A 152 16.77 -17.60 8.74
N TRP A 153 15.63 -18.20 8.38
CA TRP A 153 14.35 -17.99 9.06
C TRP A 153 14.40 -18.46 10.51
N ASP A 154 14.94 -19.64 10.76
CA ASP A 154 15.08 -20.19 12.12
C ASP A 154 15.95 -19.27 13.00
N ALA A 155 17.01 -18.68 12.45
CA ALA A 155 17.83 -17.70 13.15
C ALA A 155 17.05 -16.41 13.49
N LEU A 156 16.27 -15.88 12.55
CA LEU A 156 15.39 -14.72 12.80
C LEU A 156 14.36 -15.02 13.90
N MET A 157 13.75 -16.19 13.88
CA MET A 157 12.76 -16.59 14.90
C MET A 157 13.40 -16.75 16.29
N LEU A 158 14.66 -17.14 16.35
CA LEU A 158 15.39 -17.21 17.62
C LEU A 158 15.66 -15.82 18.22
N GLU A 159 15.86 -14.80 17.38
CA GLU A 159 16.08 -13.41 17.80
C GLU A 159 14.77 -12.65 18.09
N LEU A 160 13.64 -13.13 17.60
CA LEU A 160 12.35 -12.44 17.67
C LEU A 160 11.94 -12.07 19.11
N PRO A 161 12.07 -12.92 20.14
CA PRO A 161 11.72 -12.55 21.52
C PRO A 161 12.54 -11.36 22.05
N ALA A 162 13.84 -11.31 21.74
CA ALA A 162 14.69 -10.18 22.15
C ALA A 162 14.28 -8.90 21.42
N PHE A 163 13.91 -8.98 20.15
CA PHE A 163 13.41 -7.85 19.40
C PHE A 163 12.06 -7.34 19.93
N ILE A 164 11.15 -8.25 20.28
CA ILE A 164 9.88 -7.88 20.94
C ILE A 164 10.12 -7.16 22.26
N HIS A 165 11.03 -7.68 23.09
CA HIS A 165 11.41 -7.03 24.33
C HIS A 165 11.92 -5.62 24.08
N HIS A 166 12.86 -5.46 23.14
CA HIS A 166 13.37 -4.15 22.77
C HIS A 166 12.25 -3.19 22.34
N LEU A 167 11.30 -3.63 21.51
CA LEU A 167 10.18 -2.79 21.06
C LEU A 167 9.22 -2.39 22.18
N LEU A 168 9.01 -3.24 23.18
CA LEU A 168 8.04 -3.00 24.25
C LEU A 168 8.62 -2.22 25.43
N ASP A 169 9.87 -2.49 25.78
CA ASP A 169 10.46 -2.03 27.04
C ASP A 169 11.54 -0.96 26.86
N GLU A 170 12.22 -0.94 25.71
CA GLU A 170 13.37 -0.04 25.51
C GLU A 170 13.11 1.05 24.46
N TRP A 171 12.30 0.75 23.43
CA TRP A 171 12.10 1.68 22.32
C TRP A 171 10.87 2.55 22.53
N SER A 172 10.96 3.81 22.15
CA SER A 172 9.83 4.73 22.12
C SER A 172 9.79 5.51 20.82
N VAL A 173 8.58 5.85 20.37
CA VAL A 173 8.40 6.69 19.19
C VAL A 173 9.03 8.05 19.43
N PRO A 174 10.02 8.50 18.61
CA PRO A 174 10.61 9.83 18.73
C PRO A 174 9.55 10.93 18.63
N ASP A 175 9.66 11.97 19.44
CA ASP A 175 8.67 13.07 19.50
C ASP A 175 8.49 13.75 18.13
N ALA A 176 9.55 13.84 17.33
CA ALA A 176 9.52 14.46 16.00
C ALA A 176 8.55 13.79 15.02
N ILE A 177 8.25 12.50 15.22
CA ILE A 177 7.35 11.71 14.35
C ILE A 177 6.11 11.23 15.10
N ARG A 178 5.94 11.59 16.38
CA ARG A 178 4.76 11.22 17.16
C ARG A 178 3.52 11.95 16.66
N GLU A 179 2.39 11.27 16.67
CA GLU A 179 1.09 11.81 16.27
C GLU A 179 -0.01 11.12 17.09
N ASP A 180 -1.04 11.89 17.50
CA ASP A 180 -2.03 11.42 18.49
C ASP A 180 -2.95 10.32 17.96
N ARG A 181 -3.32 10.35 16.68
CA ARG A 181 -4.34 9.45 16.12
C ARG A 181 -3.81 8.05 15.88
N PHE A 182 -2.64 7.93 15.25
CA PHE A 182 -2.03 6.67 14.85
C PHE A 182 -0.76 6.34 15.63
N GLY A 183 -0.34 7.21 16.54
CA GLY A 183 0.89 7.10 17.29
C GLY A 183 2.13 7.58 16.53
N VAL A 184 2.08 7.51 15.20
CA VAL A 184 3.18 7.92 14.30
C VAL A 184 2.61 8.72 13.14
N ARG A 185 3.29 9.83 12.79
CA ARG A 185 2.97 10.62 11.60
C ARG A 185 3.16 9.77 10.35
N TYR A 186 2.23 9.84 9.41
CA TYR A 186 2.36 9.17 8.12
C TYR A 186 3.56 9.69 7.32
N TYR A 187 4.10 8.84 6.49
CA TYR A 187 5.20 9.18 5.59
C TYR A 187 4.93 8.59 4.22
N HIS A 188 5.13 9.42 3.19
CA HIS A 188 5.11 9.00 1.80
C HIS A 188 6.45 9.29 1.17
N HIS A 189 7.13 8.26 0.69
CA HIS A 189 8.41 8.44 0.02
C HIS A 189 8.24 9.24 -1.29
N PRO A 190 8.95 10.36 -1.49
CA PRO A 190 8.73 11.28 -2.62
C PRO A 190 8.77 10.60 -3.99
N ALA A 191 9.75 9.72 -4.24
CA ALA A 191 9.86 9.02 -5.52
C ALA A 191 8.68 8.07 -5.81
N ILE A 192 7.96 7.58 -4.79
CA ILE A 192 6.76 6.78 -4.99
C ILE A 192 5.61 7.68 -5.41
N LEU A 193 5.44 8.83 -4.73
CA LEU A 193 4.41 9.81 -5.09
C LEU A 193 4.60 10.33 -6.52
N GLU A 194 5.84 10.65 -6.90
CA GLU A 194 6.19 11.09 -8.24
C GLU A 194 5.83 10.02 -9.29
N ALA A 195 6.22 8.77 -9.06
CA ALA A 195 5.90 7.66 -9.96
C ALA A 195 4.37 7.38 -10.06
N MET A 196 3.63 7.52 -8.96
CA MET A 196 2.17 7.42 -8.97
C MET A 196 1.52 8.57 -9.73
N SER A 197 2.01 9.80 -9.57
CA SER A 197 1.51 10.99 -10.26
C SER A 197 1.75 10.91 -11.75
N ALA A 198 2.94 10.50 -12.18
CA ALA A 198 3.29 10.34 -13.60
C ALA A 198 2.38 9.34 -14.34
N GLN A 199 1.73 8.43 -13.63
CA GLN A 199 0.79 7.46 -14.20
C GLN A 199 -0.68 7.89 -14.08
N SER A 200 -0.95 9.05 -13.46
CA SER A 200 -2.33 9.51 -13.33
C SER A 200 -2.90 9.90 -14.70
N PRO A 201 -4.19 9.64 -14.97
CA PRO A 201 -4.84 10.09 -16.21
C PRO A 201 -4.74 11.60 -16.41
N GLU A 202 -4.77 12.35 -15.32
CA GLU A 202 -4.65 13.82 -15.32
C GLU A 202 -3.25 14.24 -15.78
N GLN A 203 -2.19 13.62 -15.26
CA GLN A 203 -0.82 13.95 -15.68
C GLN A 203 -0.58 13.54 -17.15
N ARG A 204 -1.05 12.37 -17.55
CA ARG A 204 -0.96 11.93 -18.97
C ARG A 204 -1.68 12.89 -19.89
N LEU A 205 -2.85 13.41 -19.47
CA LEU A 205 -3.57 14.43 -20.24
C LEU A 205 -2.78 15.74 -20.33
N LEU A 206 -2.16 16.17 -19.22
CA LEU A 206 -1.30 17.36 -19.22
C LEU A 206 -0.11 17.18 -20.15
N ASP A 207 0.57 16.04 -20.06
CA ASP A 207 1.72 15.72 -20.92
C ASP A 207 1.32 15.73 -22.42
N LEU A 208 0.13 15.17 -22.74
CA LEU A 208 -0.42 15.22 -24.11
C LEU A 208 -0.75 16.65 -24.54
N ILE A 209 -1.33 17.45 -23.66
CA ILE A 209 -1.62 18.86 -23.93
C ILE A 209 -0.32 19.63 -24.19
N ASP A 210 0.69 19.45 -23.36
CA ASP A 210 1.98 20.10 -23.54
C ASP A 210 2.66 19.68 -24.85
N MET A 211 2.62 18.39 -25.18
CA MET A 211 3.24 17.87 -26.39
C MET A 211 2.52 18.27 -27.68
N GLU A 212 1.18 18.28 -27.69
CA GLU A 212 0.38 18.47 -28.89
C GLU A 212 -0.17 19.89 -29.06
N VAL A 213 -0.36 20.60 -27.95
CA VAL A 213 -1.01 21.90 -27.95
C VAL A 213 -0.01 23.03 -27.72
N PHE A 214 0.85 22.89 -26.71
CA PHE A 214 1.85 23.87 -26.32
C PHE A 214 3.25 23.40 -26.72
N ARG A 215 3.57 23.51 -28.02
CA ARG A 215 4.89 23.11 -28.51
C ARG A 215 5.96 24.09 -28.01
N SER A 216 7.12 23.57 -27.59
CA SER A 216 8.22 24.35 -26.99
C SER A 216 8.88 25.38 -27.92
N ASP A 217 8.53 25.39 -29.19
CA ASP A 217 9.06 26.28 -30.24
C ASP A 217 8.15 27.48 -30.50
N ALA A 218 7.03 27.65 -29.79
CA ALA A 218 6.17 28.80 -29.90
C ALA A 218 6.72 30.00 -29.10
N PRO A 219 6.85 31.20 -29.70
CA PRO A 219 7.36 32.37 -29.00
C PRO A 219 6.26 33.04 -28.14
N GLY A 220 6.15 32.64 -26.89
CA GLY A 220 5.29 33.29 -25.88
C GLY A 220 4.18 32.42 -25.29
N PRO A 221 3.46 32.90 -24.29
CA PRO A 221 2.38 32.14 -23.64
C PRO A 221 1.19 31.98 -24.60
N GLU A 222 0.90 30.78 -25.01
CA GLU A 222 -0.30 30.46 -25.78
C GLU A 222 -1.50 30.30 -24.85
N THR A 223 -2.62 30.96 -25.18
CA THR A 223 -3.89 30.80 -24.50
C THR A 223 -4.90 30.17 -25.46
N MET A 224 -5.49 29.04 -25.06
CA MET A 224 -6.43 28.29 -25.90
C MET A 224 -7.70 27.97 -25.12
N ARG A 225 -8.85 27.99 -25.81
CA ARG A 225 -10.12 27.58 -25.17
C ARG A 225 -10.12 26.03 -25.01
N ALA A 226 -10.72 25.50 -23.95
CA ALA A 226 -10.80 24.07 -23.69
C ALA A 226 -11.35 23.25 -24.87
N ILE A 227 -12.35 23.78 -25.59
CA ILE A 227 -12.93 23.14 -26.77
C ILE A 227 -11.95 23.02 -27.96
N ASP A 228 -11.03 23.95 -28.09
CA ASP A 228 -10.02 23.91 -29.15
C ASP A 228 -8.88 22.95 -28.79
N VAL A 229 -8.56 22.79 -27.49
CA VAL A 229 -7.66 21.76 -26.97
C VAL A 229 -8.26 20.37 -27.25
N GLU A 230 -9.51 20.15 -26.87
CA GLU A 230 -10.23 18.89 -27.14
C GLU A 230 -10.21 18.51 -28.62
N LYS A 231 -10.48 19.46 -29.53
CA LYS A 231 -10.41 19.23 -30.97
C LYS A 231 -9.02 18.86 -31.47
N LYS A 232 -7.96 19.41 -30.91
CA LYS A 232 -6.59 19.03 -31.28
C LYS A 232 -6.26 17.62 -30.84
N LEU A 233 -6.64 17.23 -29.61
CA LEU A 233 -6.39 15.90 -29.04
C LEU A 233 -7.21 14.79 -29.74
N THR A 234 -8.44 15.06 -30.20
CA THR A 234 -9.32 14.07 -30.84
C THR A 234 -9.07 13.87 -32.35
N ARG A 235 -8.22 14.69 -32.97
CA ARG A 235 -7.87 14.52 -34.40
C ARG A 235 -7.02 13.29 -34.74
N TRP A 236 -6.57 12.52 -33.76
CA TRP A 236 -5.76 11.31 -33.97
C TRP A 236 -6.55 10.03 -34.18
N ASP A 237 -7.89 10.07 -34.03
CA ASP A 237 -8.76 8.88 -34.22
C ASP A 237 -9.42 8.83 -35.62
N SER A 238 -8.89 9.55 -36.61
CA SER A 238 -9.45 9.57 -37.98
C SER A 238 -8.43 9.33 -39.08
#